data_45f391934cf11483073a69f7034325ac
#
_entry.id   45f391934cf11483073a69f7034325ac
#
_cell.length_a   1.000
_cell.length_b   1.000
_cell.length_c   1.000
_cell.angle_alpha   90.00
_cell.angle_beta   90.00
_cell.angle_gamma   90.00
#
_symmetry.space_group_name_H-M   'P 1'
#
loop_
_entity.id
_entity.type
_entity.pdbx_description
1 polymer ?
#
loop_
_entity_poly.entity_id
_entity_poly.type
_entity_poly.pdbx_seq_one_letter_code
_entity_poly.pdbx_strand_id
1 'polypeptide(L)'
;MKTRLFASRAASALVLLTVLAIWALHSEPAISAPTSPASIDGSYELTERVMADGTVLRPPSVVALYTLAHGRFNLNLFVKNRDGTIASESTIGRYTFSTNQYCEWIVYTIRNNLDKPGVTNETPVVTNHCTPVTSKNGRFNFSPPGEGVDVSFETEGFTASIGGEFVDHWRKIRQPVTNRTAR
;
A
#
# COMPACT_ATOMS: atom_id res chain seq x y z
N MET A 1 74.80 -35.96 -29.00
CA MET A 1 74.42 -35.92 -27.55
C MET A 1 73.72 -34.61 -27.25
N LYS A 2 72.42 -34.68 -26.96
CA LYS A 2 71.62 -33.91 -26.01
C LYS A 2 70.15 -33.91 -26.46
N THR A 3 69.46 -35.01 -26.21
CA THR A 3 68.00 -35.06 -26.10
C THR A 3 67.68 -34.87 -24.60
N ARG A 4 66.79 -33.96 -24.28
CA ARG A 4 65.85 -33.97 -23.15
C ARG A 4 65.47 -32.51 -22.81
N LEU A 5 64.15 -32.31 -22.86
CA LEU A 5 63.34 -31.49 -21.96
C LEU A 5 62.23 -30.73 -22.69
N PHE A 6 61.21 -31.49 -23.12
CA PHE A 6 59.92 -30.91 -23.45
C PHE A 6 58.74 -31.87 -23.07
N ALA A 7 58.63 -32.22 -21.80
CA ALA A 7 57.53 -33.09 -21.34
C ALA A 7 56.96 -32.69 -19.96
N SER A 8 56.97 -31.43 -19.57
CA SER A 8 56.47 -31.09 -18.23
C SER A 8 55.51 -29.90 -18.18
N ARG A 9 55.08 -29.30 -19.31
CA ARG A 9 54.16 -28.14 -19.24
C ARG A 9 52.72 -28.42 -19.71
N ALA A 10 52.42 -29.60 -20.24
CA ALA A 10 51.08 -29.95 -20.74
C ALA A 10 50.14 -30.50 -19.64
N ALA A 11 50.68 -31.10 -18.58
CA ALA A 11 49.87 -31.74 -17.56
C ALA A 11 49.24 -30.73 -16.56
N SER A 12 49.87 -29.58 -16.35
CA SER A 12 49.35 -28.57 -15.39
C SER A 12 48.20 -27.73 -15.94
N ALA A 13 48.10 -27.55 -17.24
CA ALA A 13 47.01 -26.80 -17.87
C ALA A 13 45.68 -27.54 -17.87
N LEU A 14 45.73 -28.88 -17.93
CA LEU A 14 44.51 -29.73 -17.97
C LEU A 14 43.79 -29.80 -16.62
N VAL A 15 44.53 -29.76 -15.51
CA VAL A 15 43.96 -29.82 -14.15
C VAL A 15 43.28 -28.49 -13.76
N LEU A 16 43.79 -27.36 -14.23
CA LEU A 16 43.18 -26.05 -13.97
C LEU A 16 41.85 -25.85 -14.71
N LEU A 17 41.72 -26.39 -15.94
CA LEU A 17 40.47 -26.30 -16.72
C LEU A 17 39.35 -27.16 -16.15
N THR A 18 39.66 -28.29 -15.53
CA THR A 18 38.65 -29.18 -14.89
C THR A 18 38.11 -28.63 -13.59
N VAL A 19 38.92 -27.88 -12.79
CA VAL A 19 38.48 -27.27 -11.55
C VAL A 19 37.56 -26.09 -11.83
N LEU A 20 37.82 -25.29 -12.86
CA LEU A 20 36.94 -24.19 -13.27
C LEU A 20 35.58 -24.65 -13.81
N ALA A 21 35.55 -25.81 -14.50
CA ALA A 21 34.29 -26.36 -15.00
C ALA A 21 33.36 -26.90 -13.89
N ILE A 22 33.93 -27.38 -12.79
CA ILE A 22 33.13 -27.90 -11.64
C ILE A 22 32.47 -26.76 -10.85
N TRP A 23 33.10 -25.57 -10.78
CA TRP A 23 32.50 -24.40 -10.12
C TRP A 23 31.33 -23.79 -10.90
N ALA A 24 31.32 -23.89 -12.24
CA ALA A 24 30.23 -23.38 -13.07
C ALA A 24 28.95 -24.22 -12.97
N LEU A 25 29.04 -25.50 -12.55
CA LEU A 25 27.90 -26.40 -12.45
C LEU A 25 27.16 -26.34 -11.09
N HIS A 26 27.69 -25.59 -10.12
CA HIS A 26 27.07 -25.43 -8.79
C HIS A 26 26.41 -24.04 -8.60
N SER A 27 26.18 -23.31 -9.68
CA SER A 27 25.32 -22.14 -9.62
C SER A 27 23.87 -22.63 -9.52
N GLU A 28 23.43 -22.96 -8.32
CA GLU A 28 22.00 -23.15 -8.06
C GLU A 28 21.27 -21.88 -8.51
N PRO A 29 20.22 -21.99 -9.35
CA PRO A 29 19.40 -20.83 -9.65
C PRO A 29 18.89 -20.29 -8.31
N ALA A 30 19.22 -19.04 -8.02
CA ALA A 30 18.68 -18.34 -6.86
C ALA A 30 17.16 -18.44 -6.96
N ILE A 31 16.54 -19.28 -6.13
CA ILE A 31 15.09 -19.38 -6.01
C ILE A 31 14.66 -18.00 -5.51
N SER A 32 14.15 -17.17 -6.42
CA SER A 32 13.56 -15.89 -6.04
C SER A 32 12.53 -16.17 -4.97
N ALA A 33 12.74 -15.62 -3.77
CA ALA A 33 11.76 -15.72 -2.70
C ALA A 33 10.41 -15.33 -3.27
N PRO A 34 9.33 -16.05 -2.97
CA PRO A 34 8.00 -15.72 -3.46
C PRO A 34 7.71 -14.28 -3.06
N THR A 35 7.56 -13.40 -4.04
CA THR A 35 7.16 -12.02 -3.81
C THR A 35 5.79 -12.10 -3.14
N SER A 36 5.69 -11.64 -1.90
CA SER A 36 4.39 -11.54 -1.23
C SER A 36 3.40 -10.83 -2.16
N PRO A 37 2.17 -11.33 -2.28
CA PRO A 37 1.17 -10.66 -3.12
C PRO A 37 1.06 -9.20 -2.68
N ALA A 38 0.96 -8.31 -3.64
CA ALA A 38 0.73 -6.89 -3.35
C ALA A 38 -0.51 -6.75 -2.46
N SER A 39 -0.39 -6.06 -1.35
CA SER A 39 -1.47 -5.85 -0.40
C SER A 39 -1.52 -4.40 0.06
N ILE A 40 -2.73 -3.89 0.18
CA ILE A 40 -3.01 -2.60 0.82
C ILE A 40 -3.50 -2.77 2.27
N ASP A 41 -3.46 -3.98 2.81
CA ASP A 41 -3.88 -4.27 4.19
C ASP A 41 -3.05 -3.48 5.19
N GLY A 42 -3.74 -2.93 6.19
CA GLY A 42 -3.14 -2.18 7.26
C GLY A 42 -4.14 -1.32 8.00
N SER A 43 -3.68 -0.72 9.08
CA SER A 43 -4.36 0.40 9.74
C SER A 43 -3.59 1.67 9.42
N TYR A 44 -4.31 2.73 9.08
CA TYR A 44 -3.76 3.99 8.63
C TYR A 44 -4.38 5.13 9.43
N GLU A 45 -3.56 6.06 9.86
CA GLU A 45 -4.00 7.30 10.51
C GLU A 45 -3.79 8.48 9.57
N LEU A 46 -4.75 9.41 9.56
CA LEU A 46 -4.63 10.66 8.84
C LEU A 46 -3.68 11.59 9.61
N THR A 47 -2.58 11.99 8.97
CA THR A 47 -1.57 12.87 9.59
C THR A 47 -1.85 14.34 9.31
N GLU A 48 -2.36 14.63 8.10
CA GLU A 48 -2.76 15.98 7.71
C GLU A 48 -3.69 15.98 6.49
N ARG A 49 -4.49 17.04 6.38
CA ARG A 49 -5.28 17.40 5.20
C ARG A 49 -4.82 18.75 4.69
N VAL A 50 -4.42 18.83 3.43
CA VAL A 50 -4.07 20.06 2.74
C VAL A 50 -5.26 20.49 1.88
N MET A 51 -5.88 21.62 2.21
CA MET A 51 -7.01 22.19 1.47
C MET A 51 -6.54 22.90 0.20
N ALA A 52 -7.42 23.12 -0.77
CA ALA A 52 -7.10 23.79 -2.03
C ALA A 52 -6.53 25.22 -1.85
N ASP A 53 -6.91 25.92 -0.80
CA ASP A 53 -6.38 27.25 -0.44
C ASP A 53 -5.00 27.20 0.26
N GLY A 54 -4.40 26.02 0.38
CA GLY A 54 -3.13 25.78 1.08
C GLY A 54 -3.27 25.69 2.60
N THR A 55 -4.47 25.77 3.16
CA THR A 55 -4.70 25.53 4.59
C THR A 55 -4.36 24.08 4.93
N VAL A 56 -3.59 23.88 6.01
CA VAL A 56 -3.23 22.55 6.51
C VAL A 56 -3.95 22.28 7.82
N LEU A 57 -4.77 21.24 7.85
CA LEU A 57 -5.44 20.73 9.05
C LEU A 57 -4.64 19.51 9.57
N ARG A 58 -4.46 19.48 10.90
CA ARG A 58 -3.79 18.37 11.62
C ARG A 58 -4.59 18.01 12.87
N PRO A 59 -4.32 16.87 13.49
CA PRO A 59 -4.91 16.57 14.80
C PRO A 59 -4.69 17.71 15.82
N PRO A 60 -5.72 18.08 16.59
CA PRO A 60 -7.04 17.45 16.68
C PRO A 60 -8.11 17.99 15.71
N SER A 61 -7.76 18.92 14.79
CA SER A 61 -8.74 19.51 13.85
C SER A 61 -9.18 18.52 12.76
N VAL A 62 -8.31 17.60 12.38
CA VAL A 62 -8.66 16.45 11.55
C VAL A 62 -8.12 15.18 12.20
N VAL A 63 -8.97 14.16 12.33
CA VAL A 63 -8.59 12.85 12.88
C VAL A 63 -9.31 11.79 12.07
N ALA A 64 -8.58 10.81 11.58
CA ALA A 64 -9.19 9.66 10.94
C ALA A 64 -8.38 8.38 11.13
N LEU A 65 -9.09 7.27 11.13
CA LEU A 65 -8.55 5.92 11.12
C LEU A 65 -9.18 5.15 9.96
N TYR A 66 -8.35 4.55 9.12
CA TYR A 66 -8.76 3.67 8.05
C TYR A 66 -8.11 2.31 8.23
N THR A 67 -8.91 1.27 8.38
CA THR A 67 -8.42 -0.10 8.51
C THR A 67 -8.87 -0.93 7.33
N LEU A 68 -7.92 -1.58 6.68
CA LEU A 68 -8.10 -2.53 5.59
C LEU A 68 -7.54 -3.87 6.06
N ALA A 69 -8.38 -4.89 6.20
CA ALA A 69 -7.96 -6.21 6.67
C ALA A 69 -8.89 -7.32 6.17
N HIS A 70 -8.30 -8.36 5.60
CA HIS A 70 -9.03 -9.57 5.20
C HIS A 70 -10.26 -9.29 4.31
N GLY A 71 -10.13 -8.37 3.37
CA GLY A 71 -11.21 -7.97 2.46
C GLY A 71 -12.35 -7.18 3.12
N ARG A 72 -12.10 -6.59 4.29
CA ARG A 72 -13.00 -5.69 5.02
C ARG A 72 -12.34 -4.36 5.25
N PHE A 73 -13.11 -3.28 5.21
CA PHE A 73 -12.61 -1.97 5.60
C PHE A 73 -13.53 -1.27 6.57
N ASN A 74 -12.92 -0.35 7.31
CA ASN A 74 -13.58 0.57 8.22
C ASN A 74 -12.86 1.92 8.16
N LEU A 75 -13.62 2.97 7.82
CA LEU A 75 -13.17 4.35 7.85
C LEU A 75 -13.93 5.11 8.93
N ASN A 76 -13.22 5.84 9.78
CA ASN A 76 -13.79 6.84 10.67
C ASN A 76 -13.04 8.15 10.44
N LEU A 77 -13.77 9.21 10.14
CA LEU A 77 -13.23 10.55 9.86
C LEU A 77 -13.96 11.59 10.72
N PHE A 78 -13.19 12.50 11.29
CA PHE A 78 -13.66 13.67 12.00
C PHE A 78 -12.89 14.90 11.50
N VAL A 79 -13.62 15.95 11.13
CA VAL A 79 -13.05 17.24 10.70
C VAL A 79 -13.73 18.36 11.47
N LYS A 80 -12.93 19.20 12.14
CA LYS A 80 -13.36 20.46 12.75
C LYS A 80 -12.81 21.62 11.94
N ASN A 81 -13.70 22.34 11.30
CA ASN A 81 -13.34 23.51 10.51
C ASN A 81 -12.97 24.71 11.41
N ARG A 82 -12.35 25.75 10.83
CA ARG A 82 -11.95 26.95 11.56
C ARG A 82 -13.12 27.73 12.19
N ASP A 83 -14.29 27.66 11.57
CA ASP A 83 -15.53 28.28 12.06
C ASP A 83 -16.18 27.48 13.22
N GLY A 84 -15.58 26.35 13.61
CA GLY A 84 -16.07 25.47 14.66
C GLY A 84 -17.08 24.43 14.17
N THR A 85 -17.45 24.44 12.91
CA THR A 85 -18.34 23.43 12.33
C THR A 85 -17.65 22.04 12.28
N ILE A 86 -18.43 20.98 12.45
CA ILE A 86 -17.92 19.59 12.52
C ILE A 86 -18.54 18.75 11.41
N ALA A 87 -17.68 18.09 10.63
CA ALA A 87 -18.08 17.00 9.76
C ALA A 87 -17.52 15.68 10.30
N SER A 88 -18.28 14.61 10.19
CA SER A 88 -17.80 13.27 10.55
C SER A 88 -18.42 12.21 9.66
N GLU A 89 -17.68 11.14 9.44
CA GLU A 89 -18.12 10.00 8.65
C GLU A 89 -17.63 8.71 9.30
N SER A 90 -18.49 7.69 9.28
CA SER A 90 -18.12 6.32 9.59
C SER A 90 -18.64 5.40 8.49
N THR A 91 -17.75 4.70 7.81
CA THR A 91 -18.08 3.81 6.71
C THR A 91 -17.49 2.44 6.96
N ILE A 92 -18.27 1.37 6.72
CA ILE A 92 -17.77 0.01 6.67
C ILE A 92 -18.13 -0.66 5.35
N GLY A 93 -17.25 -1.54 4.88
CA GLY A 93 -17.47 -2.25 3.64
C GLY A 93 -16.57 -3.47 3.45
N ARG A 94 -16.60 -3.96 2.22
CA ARG A 94 -15.76 -5.05 1.73
C ARG A 94 -14.95 -4.55 0.55
N TYR A 95 -13.76 -5.10 0.35
CA TYR A 95 -12.94 -4.82 -0.80
C TYR A 95 -12.22 -6.06 -1.30
N THR A 96 -11.80 -5.99 -2.56
CA THR A 96 -10.78 -6.87 -3.11
C THR A 96 -9.72 -6.01 -3.78
N PHE A 97 -8.47 -6.42 -3.69
CA PHE A 97 -7.33 -5.72 -4.28
C PHE A 97 -6.41 -6.68 -5.01
N SER A 98 -6.00 -6.26 -6.19
CA SER A 98 -4.93 -6.86 -6.97
C SER A 98 -4.09 -5.74 -7.64
N THR A 99 -3.00 -6.10 -8.29
CA THR A 99 -2.13 -5.11 -8.97
C THR A 99 -2.77 -4.44 -10.18
N ASN A 100 -3.94 -4.90 -10.64
CA ASN A 100 -4.64 -4.39 -11.83
C ASN A 100 -6.10 -3.99 -11.55
N GLN A 101 -6.65 -4.30 -10.37
CA GLN A 101 -8.04 -4.00 -10.04
C GLN A 101 -8.26 -3.81 -8.54
N TYR A 102 -9.06 -2.81 -8.19
CA TYR A 102 -9.67 -2.60 -6.89
C TYR A 102 -11.19 -2.67 -7.02
N CYS A 103 -11.84 -3.41 -6.13
CA CYS A 103 -13.30 -3.46 -6.05
C CYS A 103 -13.75 -3.17 -4.62
N GLU A 104 -14.88 -2.46 -4.48
CA GLU A 104 -15.42 -2.04 -3.19
C GLU A 104 -16.94 -2.20 -3.14
N TRP A 105 -17.43 -2.61 -1.96
CA TRP A 105 -18.85 -2.70 -1.63
C TRP A 105 -19.08 -2.08 -0.27
N ILE A 106 -19.65 -0.88 -0.24
CA ILE A 106 -20.05 -0.20 1.00
C ILE A 106 -21.25 -0.93 1.58
N VAL A 107 -21.17 -1.30 2.86
CA VAL A 107 -22.26 -1.94 3.61
C VAL A 107 -23.17 -0.87 4.18
N TYR A 108 -22.60 0.14 4.83
CA TYR A 108 -23.29 1.36 5.23
C TYR A 108 -22.32 2.50 5.46
N THR A 109 -22.84 3.73 5.40
CA THR A 109 -22.17 4.96 5.78
C THR A 109 -23.07 5.76 6.71
N ILE A 110 -22.48 6.29 7.79
CA ILE A 110 -23.10 7.28 8.68
C ILE A 110 -22.35 8.59 8.48
N ARG A 111 -23.06 9.66 8.12
CA ARG A 111 -22.48 10.99 7.95
C ARG A 111 -23.20 12.02 8.83
N ASN A 112 -22.42 12.93 9.41
CA ASN A 112 -22.88 14.19 9.94
C ASN A 112 -22.36 15.28 9.01
N ASN A 113 -23.23 15.83 8.18
CA ASN A 113 -22.88 16.83 7.18
C ASN A 113 -23.23 18.23 7.66
N LEU A 114 -22.37 19.21 7.35
CA LEU A 114 -22.55 20.61 7.69
C LEU A 114 -23.78 21.23 7.00
N ASP A 115 -24.04 20.83 5.75
CA ASP A 115 -25.13 21.38 4.92
C ASP A 115 -26.52 20.87 5.34
N LYS A 116 -26.57 19.78 6.08
CA LYS A 116 -27.79 19.16 6.58
C LYS A 116 -27.56 18.73 8.03
N PRO A 117 -27.90 19.59 9.01
CA PRO A 117 -27.73 19.23 10.41
C PRO A 117 -28.46 17.94 10.75
N GLY A 118 -27.75 17.02 11.38
CA GLY A 118 -28.25 15.70 11.77
C GLY A 118 -27.40 14.57 11.21
N VAL A 119 -27.60 13.37 11.76
CA VAL A 119 -26.94 12.16 11.31
C VAL A 119 -27.75 11.52 10.20
N THR A 120 -27.14 11.30 9.06
CA THR A 120 -27.73 10.57 7.94
C THR A 120 -27.14 9.15 7.88
N ASN A 121 -28.01 8.14 7.69
CA ASN A 121 -27.61 6.78 7.38
C ASN A 121 -27.79 6.57 5.90
N GLU A 122 -26.70 6.28 5.20
CA GLU A 122 -26.71 6.10 3.76
C GLU A 122 -26.11 4.74 3.41
N THR A 123 -26.75 4.06 2.46
CA THR A 123 -26.12 2.95 1.75
C THR A 123 -25.95 3.40 0.31
N PRO A 124 -24.76 3.78 -0.12
CA PRO A 124 -24.55 4.25 -1.48
C PRO A 124 -24.92 3.18 -2.50
N VAL A 125 -25.71 3.56 -3.48
CA VAL A 125 -26.00 2.68 -4.64
C VAL A 125 -24.89 2.89 -5.66
N VAL A 126 -23.94 1.98 -5.69
CA VAL A 126 -22.85 1.96 -6.68
C VAL A 126 -23.15 0.90 -7.72
N THR A 127 -23.24 1.28 -8.98
CA THR A 127 -23.56 0.35 -10.08
C THR A 127 -22.30 -0.37 -10.61
N ASN A 128 -21.14 0.26 -10.50
CA ASN A 128 -19.85 -0.35 -10.83
C ASN A 128 -18.98 -0.40 -9.57
N HIS A 129 -18.72 -1.58 -9.09
CA HIS A 129 -17.97 -1.80 -7.85
C HIS A 129 -16.45 -1.91 -8.06
N CYS A 130 -15.97 -1.86 -9.30
CA CYS A 130 -14.57 -2.10 -9.61
C CYS A 130 -13.96 -0.99 -10.45
N THR A 131 -12.68 -0.71 -10.19
CA THR A 131 -11.86 0.25 -10.92
C THR A 131 -10.50 -0.34 -11.27
N PRO A 132 -9.86 0.08 -12.38
CA PRO A 132 -8.49 -0.32 -12.69
C PRO A 132 -7.50 0.21 -11.65
N VAL A 133 -6.49 -0.59 -11.34
CA VAL A 133 -5.30 -0.18 -10.58
C VAL A 133 -4.15 -0.02 -11.54
N THR A 134 -3.43 1.08 -11.44
CA THR A 134 -2.14 1.28 -12.13
C THR A 134 -1.01 1.15 -11.12
N SER A 135 0.05 0.41 -11.51
CA SER A 135 1.23 0.25 -10.66
C SER A 135 2.44 0.91 -11.34
N LYS A 136 3.11 1.82 -10.63
CA LYS A 136 4.34 2.47 -11.08
C LYS A 136 5.26 2.76 -9.90
N ASN A 137 6.52 2.34 -9.99
CA ASN A 137 7.55 2.62 -8.98
C ASN A 137 7.14 2.21 -7.54
N GLY A 138 6.44 1.07 -7.38
CA GLY A 138 5.98 0.59 -6.07
C GLY A 138 4.75 1.32 -5.52
N ARG A 139 4.14 2.21 -6.29
CA ARG A 139 2.87 2.89 -5.97
C ARG A 139 1.71 2.25 -6.70
N PHE A 140 0.56 2.15 -6.05
CA PHE A 140 -0.70 1.70 -6.64
C PHE A 140 -1.67 2.87 -6.67
N ASN A 141 -2.11 3.26 -7.88
CA ASN A 141 -3.03 4.37 -8.06
C ASN A 141 -4.36 3.85 -8.58
N PHE A 142 -5.46 4.30 -7.98
CA PHE A 142 -6.83 4.00 -8.38
C PHE A 142 -7.80 5.02 -7.78
N SER A 143 -9.01 5.08 -8.35
CA SER A 143 -10.11 5.89 -7.80
C SER A 143 -11.20 4.96 -7.32
N PRO A 144 -11.47 4.85 -5.99
CA PRO A 144 -12.55 4.02 -5.46
C PRO A 144 -13.89 4.33 -6.14
N PRO A 145 -14.70 3.31 -6.45
CA PRO A 145 -15.94 3.50 -7.18
C PRO A 145 -16.94 4.40 -6.45
N GLY A 146 -17.46 5.44 -7.15
CA GLY A 146 -18.52 6.30 -6.63
C GLY A 146 -18.09 7.40 -5.66
N GLU A 147 -16.81 7.48 -5.27
CA GLU A 147 -16.36 8.45 -4.26
C GLU A 147 -15.76 9.74 -4.83
N GLY A 148 -15.32 9.74 -6.08
CA GLY A 148 -14.64 10.90 -6.69
C GLY A 148 -13.27 11.20 -6.09
N VAL A 149 -12.69 10.24 -5.36
CA VAL A 149 -11.41 10.33 -4.68
C VAL A 149 -10.35 9.62 -5.51
N ASP A 150 -9.19 10.23 -5.69
CA ASP A 150 -8.00 9.59 -6.25
C ASP A 150 -7.08 9.13 -5.12
N VAL A 151 -6.65 7.87 -5.16
CA VAL A 151 -5.84 7.25 -4.12
C VAL A 151 -4.49 6.80 -4.70
N SER A 152 -3.41 7.07 -3.96
CA SER A 152 -2.06 6.59 -4.28
C SER A 152 -1.45 5.90 -3.07
N PHE A 153 -1.41 4.55 -3.07
CA PHE A 153 -0.81 3.73 -2.01
C PHE A 153 0.69 3.54 -2.21
N GLU A 154 1.41 3.63 -1.10
CA GLU A 154 2.84 3.33 -0.95
C GLU A 154 3.05 2.36 0.24
N THR A 155 4.28 1.92 0.45
CA THR A 155 4.63 0.99 1.54
C THR A 155 4.26 1.53 2.93
N GLU A 156 4.47 2.83 3.17
CA GLU A 156 4.34 3.46 4.49
C GLU A 156 3.02 4.21 4.67
N GLY A 157 2.16 4.25 3.66
CA GLY A 157 0.90 4.98 3.72
C GLY A 157 0.26 5.20 2.38
N PHE A 158 -0.61 6.21 2.28
CA PHE A 158 -1.22 6.60 1.03
C PHE A 158 -1.64 8.08 1.07
N THR A 159 -1.89 8.63 -0.11
CA THR A 159 -2.60 9.89 -0.26
C THR A 159 -3.98 9.64 -0.83
N ALA A 160 -4.97 10.44 -0.41
CA ALA A 160 -6.31 10.48 -0.98
C ALA A 160 -6.65 11.92 -1.32
N SER A 161 -7.16 12.18 -2.53
CA SER A 161 -7.40 13.54 -2.98
C SER A 161 -8.70 13.67 -3.75
N ILE A 162 -9.39 14.80 -3.56
CA ILE A 162 -10.46 15.27 -4.43
C ILE A 162 -9.94 16.50 -5.15
N GLY A 163 -9.93 16.46 -6.48
CA GLY A 163 -9.39 17.52 -7.30
C GLY A 163 -10.02 18.88 -6.99
N GLY A 164 -9.20 19.89 -6.62
CA GLY A 164 -9.67 21.23 -6.28
C GLY A 164 -10.28 21.40 -4.88
N GLU A 165 -10.30 20.35 -4.04
CA GLU A 165 -10.82 20.42 -2.68
C GLU A 165 -9.75 20.21 -1.63
N PHE A 166 -9.14 19.01 -1.60
CA PHE A 166 -8.12 18.64 -0.61
C PHE A 166 -7.20 17.52 -1.06
N VAL A 167 -6.08 17.36 -0.31
CA VAL A 167 -5.21 16.19 -0.31
C VAL A 167 -5.02 15.71 1.13
N ASP A 168 -5.35 14.47 1.40
CA ASP A 168 -5.14 13.78 2.67
C ASP A 168 -3.85 12.97 2.62
N HIS A 169 -3.05 13.06 3.68
CA HIS A 169 -1.84 12.26 3.87
C HIS A 169 -2.04 11.26 4.99
N TRP A 170 -1.97 9.98 4.66
CA TRP A 170 -2.20 8.87 5.56
C TRP A 170 -0.90 8.10 5.82
N ARG A 171 -0.66 7.77 7.06
CA ARG A 171 0.48 6.98 7.50
C ARG A 171 0.04 5.61 8.00
N LYS A 172 0.74 4.56 7.60
CA LYS A 172 0.52 3.20 8.10
C LYS A 172 0.93 3.10 9.57
N ILE A 173 0.03 2.62 10.41
CA ILE A 173 0.30 2.37 11.83
C ILE A 173 1.10 1.07 11.93
N ARG A 174 2.32 1.17 12.46
CA ARG A 174 3.15 0.01 12.76
C ARG A 174 2.74 -0.53 14.12
N GLN A 175 2.32 -1.79 14.15
CA GLN A 175 2.12 -2.44 15.45
C GLN A 175 3.48 -2.60 16.14
N PRO A 176 3.58 -2.30 17.45
CA PRO A 176 4.80 -2.60 18.18
C PRO A 176 5.05 -4.11 18.11
N VAL A 177 6.28 -4.49 17.77
CA VAL A 177 6.71 -5.89 17.77
C VAL A 177 6.63 -6.38 19.23
N THR A 178 5.53 -7.03 19.58
CA THR A 178 5.45 -7.74 20.85
C THR A 178 6.32 -9.00 20.74
N ASN A 179 7.55 -8.93 21.25
CA ASN A 179 8.35 -10.12 21.49
C ASN A 179 7.57 -10.99 22.53
N ARG A 180 6.73 -11.87 22.04
CA ARG A 180 6.23 -12.96 22.88
C ARG A 180 7.42 -13.87 23.14
N THR A 181 8.13 -13.63 24.23
CA THR A 181 8.98 -14.64 24.85
C THR A 181 8.04 -15.79 25.24
N ALA A 182 8.06 -16.87 24.45
CA ALA A 182 7.36 -18.09 24.83
C ALA A 182 7.94 -18.53 26.19
N ARG A 183 7.11 -18.58 27.20
CA ARG A 183 7.38 -19.26 28.48
C ARG A 183 6.93 -20.71 28.36
#